data_884eaf09cb960161410e5eec82284556
#
_entry.id   884eaf09cb960161410e5eec82284556
#
_cell.length_a   1.000
_cell.length_b   1.000
_cell.length_c   1.000
_cell.angle_alpha   90.00
_cell.angle_beta   90.00
_cell.angle_gamma   90.00
#
_symmetry.space_group_name_H-M   'P 1'
#
loop_
_entity.id
_entity.type
_entity.pdbx_description
1 polymer ?
#
loop_
_entity_poly.entity_id
_entity_poly.type
_entity_poly.pdbx_seq_one_letter_code
_entity_poly.pdbx_strand_id
1 'polypeptide(L)'
;MSKNTILTGGICFLLVFLLLHPAESLSCARAGMTLWLNTLIPTLLPFIILTGMLTHTGHIRKLLLPFESFFHIFPGVSIWGGYVFVLGMLCGYPLGAKLASDLYGLHKITKKEALYLTTFCNNPSPAFIITYLCKSCLKDTVPAGMVFASIFSANLICMLFFRFFVYKNATISDSPGFSPEISSRKNILDFSIMNGFETITRLGGYILLFSILAGCIRYYAPFPLLYQYLLLGFTEITSGLSLISVSGLPYMTRILLSAAATASGGLCILAQTKGVLHHDLSILPYFISKCICTFLTAGILYCLISYL
;
A
#
# COMPACT_ATOMS: atom_id res chain seq x y z
N MET A 1 21.80 -15.64 -15.33
CA MET A 1 21.90 -14.18 -15.53
C MET A 1 22.01 -13.49 -14.18
N SER A 2 22.92 -12.53 -14.04
CA SER A 2 23.04 -11.80 -12.78
C SER A 2 21.79 -10.90 -12.59
N LYS A 3 21.42 -10.61 -11.34
CA LYS A 3 20.29 -9.73 -11.00
C LYS A 3 20.42 -8.35 -11.68
N ASN A 4 21.64 -7.87 -11.82
CA ASN A 4 21.94 -6.60 -12.47
C ASN A 4 21.71 -6.66 -13.99
N THR A 5 21.97 -7.79 -14.64
CA THR A 5 21.75 -7.95 -16.10
C THR A 5 20.25 -7.86 -16.45
N ILE A 6 19.39 -8.48 -15.63
CA ILE A 6 17.93 -8.43 -15.84
C ILE A 6 17.43 -7.00 -15.64
N LEU A 7 17.90 -6.32 -14.60
CA LEU A 7 17.52 -4.92 -14.32
C LEU A 7 17.95 -3.99 -15.48
N THR A 8 19.21 -4.11 -15.93
CA THR A 8 19.71 -3.31 -17.05
C THR A 8 18.91 -3.57 -18.32
N GLY A 9 18.61 -4.83 -18.63
CA GLY A 9 17.76 -5.19 -19.78
C GLY A 9 16.37 -4.53 -19.72
N GLY A 10 15.71 -4.56 -18.55
CA GLY A 10 14.42 -3.90 -18.34
C GLY A 10 14.49 -2.38 -18.51
N ILE A 11 15.54 -1.74 -17.99
CA ILE A 11 15.76 -0.28 -18.17
C ILE A 11 15.97 0.05 -19.65
N CYS A 12 16.84 -0.68 -20.35
CA CYS A 12 17.07 -0.48 -21.78
C CYS A 12 15.79 -0.66 -22.60
N PHE A 13 14.98 -1.68 -22.26
CA PHE A 13 13.70 -1.92 -22.93
C PHE A 13 12.72 -0.75 -22.75
N LEU A 14 12.59 -0.21 -21.54
CA LEU A 14 11.76 0.96 -21.29
C LEU A 14 12.28 2.21 -22.01
N LEU A 15 13.60 2.43 -22.05
CA LEU A 15 14.20 3.54 -22.79
C LEU A 15 13.91 3.44 -24.29
N VAL A 16 14.01 2.25 -24.86
CA VAL A 16 13.66 2.01 -26.27
C VAL A 16 12.18 2.31 -26.52
N PHE A 17 11.28 1.88 -25.61
CA PHE A 17 9.86 2.20 -25.71
C PHE A 17 9.61 3.71 -25.70
N LEU A 18 10.24 4.46 -24.79
CA LEU A 18 10.13 5.92 -24.69
C LEU A 18 10.54 6.63 -25.99
N LEU A 19 11.60 6.10 -26.65
CA LEU A 19 12.14 6.70 -27.87
C LEU A 19 11.31 6.34 -29.11
N LEU A 20 10.82 5.11 -29.20
CA LEU A 20 10.08 4.62 -30.37
C LEU A 20 8.60 5.01 -30.34
N HIS A 21 8.02 5.18 -29.13
CA HIS A 21 6.60 5.48 -28.93
C HIS A 21 6.39 6.71 -28.04
N PRO A 22 6.87 7.91 -28.46
CA PRO A 22 6.84 9.10 -27.60
C PRO A 22 5.44 9.58 -27.25
N ALA A 23 4.47 9.44 -28.16
CA ALA A 23 3.09 9.87 -27.93
C ALA A 23 2.40 9.00 -26.86
N GLU A 24 2.51 7.68 -26.96
CA GLU A 24 1.96 6.73 -25.98
C GLU A 24 2.63 6.87 -24.63
N SER A 25 3.97 6.96 -24.62
CA SER A 25 4.76 7.16 -23.41
C SER A 25 4.38 8.45 -22.69
N LEU A 26 4.21 9.54 -23.42
CA LEU A 26 3.79 10.83 -22.87
C LEU A 26 2.37 10.75 -22.31
N SER A 27 1.46 10.06 -22.99
CA SER A 27 0.08 9.85 -22.52
C SER A 27 0.06 9.09 -21.20
N CYS A 28 0.82 7.99 -21.10
CA CYS A 28 0.94 7.21 -19.86
C CYS A 28 1.59 7.99 -18.72
N ALA A 29 2.65 8.74 -19.03
CA ALA A 29 3.31 9.61 -18.06
C ALA A 29 2.37 10.70 -17.53
N ARG A 30 1.58 11.34 -18.40
CA ARG A 30 0.57 12.33 -18.01
C ARG A 30 -0.51 11.72 -17.11
N ALA A 31 -0.99 10.51 -17.40
CA ALA A 31 -1.97 9.82 -16.56
C ALA A 31 -1.40 9.58 -15.15
N GLY A 32 -0.17 9.09 -15.04
CA GLY A 32 0.51 8.90 -13.77
C GLY A 32 0.73 10.23 -13.00
N MET A 33 1.15 11.28 -13.71
CA MET A 33 1.31 12.62 -13.11
C MET A 33 -0.02 13.20 -12.62
N THR A 34 -1.08 13.05 -13.39
CA THR A 34 -2.42 13.52 -13.01
C THR A 34 -2.90 12.84 -11.72
N LEU A 35 -2.71 11.52 -11.61
CA LEU A 35 -3.01 10.77 -10.40
C LEU A 35 -2.17 11.27 -9.21
N TRP A 36 -0.88 11.47 -9.41
CA TRP A 36 0.02 11.94 -8.36
C TRP A 36 -0.33 13.35 -7.88
N LEU A 37 -0.48 14.31 -8.82
CA LEU A 37 -0.74 15.72 -8.49
C LEU A 37 -2.16 15.93 -7.92
N ASN A 38 -3.17 15.34 -8.54
CA ASN A 38 -4.57 15.65 -8.23
C ASN A 38 -5.18 14.74 -7.17
N THR A 39 -4.55 13.59 -6.89
CA THR A 39 -5.11 12.64 -5.92
C THR A 39 -4.14 12.40 -4.76
N LEU A 40 -2.91 11.98 -5.05
CA LEU A 40 -2.00 11.52 -3.99
C LEU A 40 -1.39 12.66 -3.18
N ILE A 41 -0.96 13.75 -3.82
CA ILE A 41 -0.44 14.90 -3.08
C ILE A 41 -1.50 15.44 -2.12
N PRO A 42 -2.71 15.85 -2.56
CA PRO A 42 -3.67 16.45 -1.64
C PRO A 42 -4.20 15.48 -0.57
N THR A 43 -4.16 14.17 -0.82
CA THR A 43 -4.64 13.19 0.16
C THR A 43 -3.55 12.70 1.11
N LEU A 44 -2.36 12.33 0.60
CA LEU A 44 -1.33 11.69 1.42
C LEU A 44 -0.38 12.69 2.08
N LEU A 45 0.00 13.78 1.40
CA LEU A 45 1.00 14.72 1.91
C LEU A 45 0.59 15.35 3.25
N PRO A 46 -0.67 15.86 3.44
CA PRO A 46 -1.10 16.36 4.74
C PRO A 46 -1.03 15.29 5.84
N PHE A 47 -1.44 14.05 5.53
CA PHE A 47 -1.33 12.96 6.49
C PHE A 47 0.12 12.65 6.86
N ILE A 48 1.05 12.59 5.89
CA ILE A 48 2.47 12.33 6.16
C ILE A 48 3.06 13.43 7.04
N ILE A 49 2.75 14.70 6.78
CA ILE A 49 3.23 15.82 7.58
C ILE A 49 2.68 15.75 9.00
N LEU A 50 1.36 15.63 9.15
CA LEU A 50 0.70 15.63 10.46
C LEU A 50 1.11 14.40 11.30
N THR A 51 1.20 13.22 10.69
CA THR A 51 1.65 12.01 11.39
C THR A 51 3.13 12.10 11.77
N GLY A 52 3.96 12.69 10.92
CA GLY A 52 5.35 13.00 11.22
C GLY A 52 5.47 13.93 12.44
N MET A 53 4.74 15.04 12.46
CA MET A 53 4.68 15.94 13.61
C MET A 53 4.25 15.22 14.88
N LEU A 54 3.14 14.48 14.82
CA LEU A 54 2.62 13.72 15.95
C LEU A 54 3.63 12.71 16.50
N THR A 55 4.37 12.02 15.62
CA THR A 55 5.38 11.06 16.03
C THR A 55 6.52 11.70 16.84
N HIS A 56 6.85 12.96 16.54
CA HIS A 56 7.90 13.70 17.22
C HIS A 56 7.45 14.46 18.49
N THR A 57 6.16 14.75 18.65
CA THR A 57 5.64 15.48 19.83
C THR A 57 5.56 14.62 21.10
N GLY A 58 5.65 13.30 21.02
CA GLY A 58 5.55 12.38 22.17
C GLY A 58 4.15 12.30 22.81
N HIS A 59 3.19 13.15 22.42
CA HIS A 59 1.84 13.18 23.00
C HIS A 59 0.94 12.03 22.54
N ILE A 60 1.26 11.37 21.42
CA ILE A 60 0.51 10.21 20.88
C ILE A 60 0.34 9.11 21.94
N ARG A 61 1.40 8.82 22.70
CA ARG A 61 1.33 7.78 23.73
C ARG A 61 0.20 8.08 24.72
N LYS A 62 0.11 9.33 25.20
CA LYS A 62 -0.95 9.73 26.15
C LYS A 62 -2.34 9.60 25.55
N LEU A 63 -2.51 9.94 24.26
CA LEU A 63 -3.78 9.84 23.54
C LEU A 63 -4.22 8.37 23.36
N LEU A 64 -3.29 7.47 23.15
CA LEU A 64 -3.58 6.06 22.86
C LEU A 64 -3.59 5.17 24.12
N LEU A 65 -3.10 5.66 25.27
CA LEU A 65 -3.10 4.93 26.54
C LEU A 65 -4.46 4.27 26.88
N PRO A 66 -5.62 4.94 26.71
CA PRO A 66 -6.90 4.30 27.01
C PRO A 66 -7.21 3.07 26.17
N PHE A 67 -6.58 2.94 25.01
CA PHE A 67 -6.76 1.84 24.06
C PHE A 67 -5.66 0.79 24.12
N GLU A 68 -4.71 0.91 25.04
CA GLU A 68 -3.56 0.01 25.16
C GLU A 68 -3.97 -1.46 25.27
N SER A 69 -4.94 -1.76 26.14
CA SER A 69 -5.45 -3.13 26.33
C SER A 69 -6.05 -3.69 25.02
N PHE A 70 -6.77 -2.87 24.25
CA PHE A 70 -7.28 -3.28 22.96
C PHE A 70 -6.16 -3.63 21.97
N PHE A 71 -5.11 -2.79 21.87
CA PHE A 71 -4.00 -3.04 20.95
C PHE A 71 -3.18 -4.28 21.34
N HIS A 72 -3.02 -4.54 22.63
CA HIS A 72 -2.34 -5.74 23.12
C HIS A 72 -3.18 -7.01 22.86
N ILE A 73 -4.48 -6.98 23.13
CA ILE A 73 -5.36 -8.15 23.03
C ILE A 73 -5.69 -8.47 21.57
N PHE A 74 -6.14 -7.49 20.79
CA PHE A 74 -6.68 -7.73 19.44
C PHE A 74 -5.59 -7.84 18.36
N PRO A 75 -4.84 -6.80 18.00
CA PRO A 75 -3.74 -6.95 17.03
C PRO A 75 -2.46 -7.51 17.67
N GLY A 76 -2.31 -7.45 18.99
CA GLY A 76 -1.13 -7.93 19.71
C GLY A 76 0.10 -7.06 19.49
N VAL A 77 -0.03 -5.75 19.51
CA VAL A 77 1.03 -4.77 19.26
C VAL A 77 1.19 -3.80 20.43
N SER A 78 2.32 -3.11 20.49
CA SER A 78 2.56 -2.02 21.44
C SER A 78 1.64 -0.82 21.18
N ILE A 79 1.63 0.17 22.09
CA ILE A 79 0.92 1.45 21.87
C ILE A 79 1.34 2.11 20.55
N TRP A 80 2.64 2.09 20.25
CA TRP A 80 3.17 2.64 19.01
C TRP A 80 2.75 1.81 17.79
N GLY A 81 2.69 0.48 17.93
CA GLY A 81 2.10 -0.40 16.93
C GLY A 81 0.61 -0.13 16.72
N GLY A 82 -0.14 0.17 17.78
CA GLY A 82 -1.53 0.62 17.72
C GLY A 82 -1.70 1.90 16.91
N TYR A 83 -0.78 2.86 17.03
CA TYR A 83 -0.73 4.06 16.19
C TYR A 83 -0.61 3.72 14.71
N VAL A 84 0.34 2.84 14.36
CA VAL A 84 0.52 2.37 12.98
C VAL A 84 -0.73 1.63 12.48
N PHE A 85 -1.35 0.81 13.34
CA PHE A 85 -2.56 0.06 13.01
C PHE A 85 -3.70 1.01 12.61
N VAL A 86 -4.02 1.99 13.45
CA VAL A 86 -5.12 2.93 13.18
C VAL A 86 -4.86 3.75 11.91
N LEU A 87 -3.69 4.38 11.81
CA LEU A 87 -3.40 5.24 10.67
C LEU A 87 -3.16 4.48 9.37
N GLY A 88 -2.52 3.31 9.45
CA GLY A 88 -2.30 2.47 8.28
C GLY A 88 -3.60 1.95 7.66
N MET A 89 -4.61 1.66 8.51
CA MET A 89 -5.94 1.26 8.06
C MET A 89 -6.75 2.41 7.44
N LEU A 90 -6.56 3.64 7.93
CA LEU A 90 -7.31 4.80 7.46
C LEU A 90 -6.69 5.47 6.23
N CYS A 91 -5.38 5.64 6.24
CA CYS A 91 -4.69 6.45 5.22
C CYS A 91 -4.31 5.65 3.96
N GLY A 92 -4.16 4.33 4.09
CA GLY A 92 -3.82 3.47 2.96
C GLY A 92 -2.31 3.33 2.72
N TYR A 93 -1.99 2.50 1.72
CA TYR A 93 -0.60 2.29 1.33
C TYR A 93 -0.01 3.51 0.58
N PRO A 94 1.31 3.78 0.74
CA PRO A 94 2.28 3.02 1.52
C PRO A 94 2.46 3.55 2.96
N LEU A 95 1.52 4.38 3.49
CA LEU A 95 1.70 5.09 4.76
C LEU A 95 1.84 4.16 5.97
N GLY A 96 1.10 3.05 6.00
CA GLY A 96 1.23 2.07 7.08
C GLY A 96 2.65 1.51 7.20
N ALA A 97 3.25 1.12 6.09
CA ALA A 97 4.63 0.64 6.06
C ALA A 97 5.64 1.75 6.40
N LYS A 98 5.39 2.99 5.93
CA LYS A 98 6.24 4.15 6.28
C LYS A 98 6.24 4.41 7.77
N LEU A 99 5.06 4.46 8.41
CA LEU A 99 4.95 4.69 9.85
C LEU A 99 5.64 3.60 10.66
N ALA A 100 5.46 2.32 10.30
CA ALA A 100 6.17 1.22 10.94
C ALA A 100 7.69 1.36 10.80
N SER A 101 8.15 1.78 9.63
CA SER A 101 9.56 2.03 9.33
C SER A 101 10.13 3.19 10.13
N ASP A 102 9.42 4.32 10.17
CA ASP A 102 9.84 5.52 10.90
C ASP A 102 9.94 5.24 12.42
N LEU A 103 8.95 4.54 12.99
CA LEU A 103 8.96 4.18 14.41
C LEU A 103 10.05 3.16 14.76
N TYR A 104 10.35 2.23 13.84
CA TYR A 104 11.50 1.35 13.98
C TYR A 104 12.83 2.11 13.97
N GLY A 105 13.00 3.03 13.01
CA GLY A 105 14.19 3.90 12.94
C GLY A 105 14.36 4.80 14.16
N LEU A 106 13.25 5.18 14.83
CA LEU A 106 13.23 5.92 16.09
C LEU A 106 13.34 5.00 17.34
N HIS A 107 13.57 3.71 17.18
CA HIS A 107 13.65 2.72 18.26
C HIS A 107 12.41 2.66 19.17
N LYS A 108 11.23 3.07 18.67
CA LYS A 108 9.95 3.04 19.39
C LYS A 108 9.25 1.68 19.31
N ILE A 109 9.55 0.90 18.28
CA ILE A 109 9.07 -0.47 18.11
C ILE A 109 10.22 -1.40 17.71
N THR A 110 10.06 -2.69 17.98
CA THR A 110 11.06 -3.69 17.62
C THR A 110 11.04 -4.01 16.13
N LYS A 111 12.13 -4.57 15.61
CA LYS A 111 12.20 -5.06 14.22
C LYS A 111 11.09 -6.07 13.91
N LYS A 112 10.82 -6.98 14.86
CA LYS A 112 9.77 -8.01 14.71
C LYS A 112 8.39 -7.37 14.60
N GLU A 113 8.10 -6.41 15.48
CA GLU A 113 6.85 -5.67 15.47
C GLU A 113 6.68 -4.86 14.18
N ALA A 114 7.73 -4.16 13.72
CA ALA A 114 7.70 -3.43 12.47
C ALA A 114 7.39 -4.35 11.27
N LEU A 115 8.06 -5.50 11.16
CA LEU A 115 7.80 -6.48 10.12
C LEU A 115 6.37 -7.04 10.20
N TYR A 116 5.88 -7.33 11.40
CA TYR A 116 4.51 -7.79 11.61
C TYR A 116 3.49 -6.74 11.18
N LEU A 117 3.66 -5.48 11.60
CA LEU A 117 2.78 -4.37 11.22
C LEU A 117 2.70 -4.19 9.70
N THR A 118 3.79 -4.36 8.97
CA THR A 118 3.76 -4.24 7.50
C THR A 118 2.86 -5.29 6.85
N THR A 119 2.62 -6.43 7.48
CA THR A 119 1.78 -7.50 6.90
C THR A 119 0.30 -7.14 6.83
N PHE A 120 -0.20 -6.25 7.70
CA PHE A 120 -1.63 -5.93 7.78
C PHE A 120 -1.97 -4.45 7.89
N CYS A 121 -1.01 -3.55 8.17
CA CYS A 121 -1.26 -2.11 8.25
C CYS A 121 -1.05 -1.36 6.92
N ASN A 122 -0.66 -2.04 5.86
CA ASN A 122 -0.37 -1.42 4.56
C ASN A 122 -1.36 -1.89 3.50
N ASN A 123 -2.55 -1.28 3.48
CA ASN A 123 -3.72 -1.67 2.68
C ASN A 123 -4.25 -0.50 1.86
N PRO A 124 -5.18 -0.73 0.90
CA PRO A 124 -5.90 0.38 0.28
C PRO A 124 -6.73 1.15 1.33
N SER A 125 -6.77 2.47 1.20
CA SER A 125 -7.60 3.29 2.10
C SER A 125 -9.09 3.08 1.84
N PRO A 126 -9.96 3.25 2.87
CA PRO A 126 -11.41 3.23 2.67
C PRO A 126 -11.87 4.21 1.59
N ALA A 127 -11.27 5.39 1.54
CA ALA A 127 -11.56 6.38 0.51
C ALA A 127 -11.26 5.86 -0.90
N PHE A 128 -10.10 5.20 -1.12
CA PHE A 128 -9.76 4.60 -2.41
C PHE A 128 -10.75 3.51 -2.81
N ILE A 129 -11.12 2.63 -1.87
CA ILE A 129 -12.08 1.55 -2.14
C ILE A 129 -13.44 2.14 -2.53
N ILE A 130 -13.97 3.09 -1.76
CA ILE A 130 -15.31 3.63 -1.98
C ILE A 130 -15.34 4.51 -3.22
N THR A 131 -14.41 5.47 -3.35
CA THR A 131 -14.48 6.48 -4.42
C THR A 131 -13.92 5.97 -5.73
N TYR A 132 -12.73 5.39 -5.73
CA TYR A 132 -12.08 4.98 -6.98
C TYR A 132 -12.56 3.60 -7.44
N LEU A 133 -12.45 2.58 -6.58
CA LEU A 133 -12.83 1.23 -6.98
C LEU A 133 -14.34 1.10 -7.20
N CYS A 134 -15.16 1.43 -6.20
CA CYS A 134 -16.60 1.18 -6.28
C CYS A 134 -17.32 2.19 -7.18
N LYS A 135 -17.13 3.50 -6.97
CA LYS A 135 -17.85 4.52 -7.75
C LYS A 135 -17.28 4.71 -9.14
N SER A 136 -15.96 4.93 -9.28
CA SER A 136 -15.37 5.25 -10.58
C SER A 136 -15.20 4.02 -11.47
N CYS A 137 -14.70 2.90 -10.95
CA CYS A 137 -14.40 1.72 -11.74
C CYS A 137 -15.60 0.77 -11.85
N LEU A 138 -16.22 0.41 -10.73
CA LEU A 138 -17.35 -0.54 -10.71
C LEU A 138 -18.72 0.14 -10.90
N LYS A 139 -18.79 1.49 -10.91
CA LYS A 139 -20.02 2.27 -11.12
C LYS A 139 -21.16 1.85 -10.21
N ASP A 140 -20.85 1.61 -8.94
CA ASP A 140 -21.77 1.17 -7.87
C ASP A 140 -22.57 -0.10 -8.23
N THR A 141 -22.06 -0.94 -9.10
CA THR A 141 -22.71 -2.21 -9.50
C THR A 141 -22.74 -3.23 -8.35
N VAL A 142 -21.87 -3.06 -7.34
CA VAL A 142 -21.82 -3.85 -6.11
C VAL A 142 -21.82 -2.91 -4.92
N PRO A 143 -22.54 -3.24 -3.83
CA PRO A 143 -22.49 -2.44 -2.60
C PRO A 143 -21.04 -2.24 -2.12
N ALA A 144 -20.62 -0.99 -1.97
CA ALA A 144 -19.25 -0.65 -1.54
C ALA A 144 -18.90 -1.30 -0.19
N GLY A 145 -19.89 -1.49 0.69
CA GLY A 145 -19.72 -2.18 1.96
C GLY A 145 -19.27 -3.63 1.82
N MET A 146 -19.72 -4.36 0.80
CA MET A 146 -19.28 -5.74 0.55
C MET A 146 -17.84 -5.81 0.09
N VAL A 147 -17.46 -4.94 -0.85
CA VAL A 147 -16.08 -4.88 -1.34
C VAL A 147 -15.14 -4.48 -0.19
N PHE A 148 -15.53 -3.48 0.59
CA PHE A 148 -14.78 -3.05 1.77
C PHE A 148 -14.66 -4.19 2.80
N ALA A 149 -15.78 -4.84 3.15
CA ALA A 149 -15.79 -5.94 4.11
C ALA A 149 -14.93 -7.11 3.65
N SER A 150 -14.93 -7.46 2.36
CA SER A 150 -14.11 -8.56 1.83
C SER A 150 -12.61 -8.26 1.95
N ILE A 151 -12.17 -7.06 1.56
CA ILE A 151 -10.76 -6.65 1.66
C ILE A 151 -10.32 -6.55 3.12
N PHE A 152 -11.16 -5.95 3.96
CA PHE A 152 -10.86 -5.74 5.38
C PHE A 152 -10.82 -7.06 6.15
N SER A 153 -11.79 -7.95 5.94
CA SER A 153 -11.82 -9.30 6.55
C SER A 153 -10.64 -10.14 6.12
N ALA A 154 -10.28 -10.13 4.83
CA ALA A 154 -9.09 -10.83 4.34
C ALA A 154 -7.83 -10.34 5.06
N ASN A 155 -7.71 -9.03 5.24
CA ASN A 155 -6.58 -8.43 5.95
C ASN A 155 -6.56 -8.78 7.44
N LEU A 156 -7.71 -8.84 8.12
CA LEU A 156 -7.81 -9.29 9.52
C LEU A 156 -7.44 -10.76 9.66
N ILE A 157 -7.86 -11.61 8.75
CA ILE A 157 -7.47 -13.03 8.73
C ILE A 157 -5.95 -13.15 8.58
N CYS A 158 -5.34 -12.38 7.65
CA CYS A 158 -3.89 -12.32 7.53
C CYS A 158 -3.21 -11.84 8.82
N MET A 159 -3.72 -10.78 9.46
CA MET A 159 -3.21 -10.30 10.73
C MET A 159 -3.18 -11.42 11.78
N LEU A 160 -4.30 -12.13 11.96
CA LEU A 160 -4.40 -13.23 12.92
C LEU A 160 -3.45 -14.38 12.56
N PHE A 161 -3.38 -14.76 11.28
CA PHE A 161 -2.46 -15.78 10.80
C PHE A 161 -1.00 -15.42 11.14
N PHE A 162 -0.54 -14.23 10.74
CA PHE A 162 0.82 -13.80 11.01
C PHE A 162 1.10 -13.67 12.51
N ARG A 163 0.14 -13.20 13.30
CA ARG A 163 0.25 -13.12 14.75
C ARG A 163 0.51 -14.47 15.39
N PHE A 164 -0.34 -15.47 15.09
CA PHE A 164 -0.30 -16.75 15.81
C PHE A 164 0.71 -17.75 15.26
N PHE A 165 1.00 -17.69 13.97
CA PHE A 165 1.87 -18.69 13.33
C PHE A 165 3.28 -18.17 13.04
N VAL A 166 3.46 -16.91 12.70
CA VAL A 166 4.77 -16.38 12.26
C VAL A 166 5.44 -15.55 13.35
N TYR A 167 4.70 -14.63 13.96
CA TYR A 167 5.24 -13.65 14.92
C TYR A 167 4.85 -13.96 16.37
N LYS A 168 4.71 -15.23 16.72
CA LYS A 168 4.48 -15.67 18.12
C LYS A 168 5.39 -14.90 19.09
N ASN A 169 4.78 -14.26 20.10
CA ASN A 169 5.49 -13.49 21.15
C ASN A 169 6.34 -12.31 20.62
N ALA A 170 6.09 -11.83 19.39
CA ALA A 170 6.84 -10.70 18.84
C ALA A 170 6.41 -9.34 19.43
N THR A 171 5.28 -9.31 20.12
CA THR A 171 4.49 -8.11 20.36
C THR A 171 4.64 -7.53 21.77
N ILE A 172 5.15 -8.30 22.70
CA ILE A 172 5.34 -7.86 24.10
C ILE A 172 6.81 -8.06 24.47
N SER A 173 7.71 -7.49 23.71
CA SER A 173 9.03 -7.19 24.24
C SER A 173 8.96 -5.74 24.69
N ASP A 174 9.19 -5.52 25.97
CA ASP A 174 9.37 -4.17 26.51
C ASP A 174 10.29 -3.41 25.56
N SER A 175 9.73 -2.42 24.89
CA SER A 175 10.55 -1.51 24.10
C SER A 175 11.67 -1.03 24.99
N PRO A 176 12.94 -1.10 24.58
CA PRO A 176 14.05 -0.63 25.40
C PRO A 176 13.66 0.74 25.91
N GLY A 177 13.75 0.93 27.23
CA GLY A 177 13.14 2.03 27.95
C GLY A 177 13.27 3.33 27.20
N PHE A 178 12.14 3.93 26.97
CA PHE A 178 11.99 5.22 26.32
C PHE A 178 12.88 6.25 27.03
N SER A 179 14.06 6.48 26.50
CA SER A 179 14.74 7.74 26.72
C SER A 179 13.95 8.78 25.96
N PRO A 180 13.35 9.76 26.61
CA PRO A 180 12.75 10.88 25.93
C PRO A 180 13.91 11.75 25.40
N GLU A 181 14.62 11.29 24.39
CA GLU A 181 15.20 12.25 23.47
C GLU A 181 14.03 12.91 22.77
N ILE A 182 13.41 13.83 23.50
CA ILE A 182 12.77 14.99 22.90
C ILE A 182 13.89 15.57 22.08
N SER A 183 14.00 15.14 20.84
CA SER A 183 14.83 15.80 19.86
C SER A 183 14.37 17.25 19.93
N SER A 184 15.17 18.10 20.58
CA SER A 184 14.95 19.54 20.63
C SER A 184 15.23 20.09 19.22
N ARG A 185 14.56 19.52 18.22
CA ARG A 185 14.56 20.07 16.87
C ARG A 185 13.68 21.28 16.95
N LYS A 186 14.34 22.44 16.95
CA LYS A 186 13.71 23.77 16.99
C LYS A 186 12.59 23.95 15.94
N ASN A 187 12.50 23.07 14.90
CA ASN A 187 11.53 23.14 13.81
C ASN A 187 10.98 21.75 13.44
N ILE A 188 10.16 21.15 14.31
CA ILE A 188 9.46 19.86 14.01
C ILE A 188 8.60 19.99 12.74
N LEU A 189 7.95 21.14 12.54
CA LEU A 189 7.11 21.41 11.39
C LEU A 189 7.91 21.34 10.08
N ASP A 190 9.01 22.09 9.97
CA ASP A 190 9.84 22.12 8.76
C ASP A 190 10.41 20.74 8.45
N PHE A 191 10.87 20.02 9.48
CA PHE A 191 11.34 18.64 9.32
C PHE A 191 10.24 17.72 8.79
N SER A 192 9.04 17.81 9.33
CA SER A 192 7.92 16.97 8.91
C SER A 192 7.45 17.31 7.50
N ILE A 193 7.46 18.59 7.11
CA ILE A 193 7.18 19.05 5.75
C ILE A 193 8.22 18.47 4.78
N MET A 194 9.52 18.63 5.06
CA MET A 194 10.57 18.14 4.17
C MET A 194 10.52 16.61 4.01
N ASN A 195 10.33 15.86 5.10
CA ASN A 195 10.13 14.39 5.04
C ASN A 195 8.87 14.02 4.23
N GLY A 196 7.80 14.81 4.36
CA GLY A 196 6.58 14.66 3.57
C GLY A 196 6.84 14.82 2.07
N PHE A 197 7.50 15.92 1.68
CA PHE A 197 7.84 16.17 0.28
C PHE A 197 8.82 15.15 -0.29
N GLU A 198 9.82 14.72 0.45
CA GLU A 198 10.73 13.66 0.02
C GLU A 198 9.96 12.36 -0.25
N THR A 199 9.08 11.98 0.67
CA THR A 199 8.28 10.76 0.54
C THR A 199 7.35 10.84 -0.67
N ILE A 200 6.55 11.91 -0.80
CA ILE A 200 5.56 12.02 -1.87
C ILE A 200 6.21 12.13 -3.26
N THR A 201 7.38 12.76 -3.35
CA THR A 201 8.15 12.83 -4.61
C THR A 201 8.67 11.47 -5.03
N ARG A 202 9.19 10.66 -4.11
CA ARG A 202 9.58 9.26 -4.39
C ARG A 202 8.39 8.45 -4.89
N LEU A 203 7.21 8.60 -4.26
CA LEU A 203 5.98 7.92 -4.70
C LEU A 203 5.59 8.34 -6.12
N GLY A 204 5.67 9.63 -6.43
CA GLY A 204 5.42 10.16 -7.77
C GLY A 204 6.33 9.54 -8.83
N GLY A 205 7.62 9.39 -8.52
CA GLY A 205 8.58 8.71 -9.40
C GLY A 205 8.21 7.25 -9.69
N TYR A 206 7.81 6.49 -8.68
CA TYR A 206 7.32 5.13 -8.88
C TYR A 206 6.06 5.09 -9.76
N ILE A 207 5.08 5.92 -9.48
CA ILE A 207 3.83 5.95 -10.25
C ILE A 207 4.10 6.27 -11.71
N LEU A 208 4.94 7.28 -11.97
CA LEU A 208 5.30 7.68 -13.33
C LEU A 208 5.96 6.51 -14.09
N LEU A 209 6.96 5.87 -13.49
CA LEU A 209 7.67 4.73 -14.11
C LEU A 209 6.74 3.54 -14.34
N PHE A 210 5.89 3.19 -13.37
CA PHE A 210 4.97 2.06 -13.50
C PHE A 210 3.80 2.35 -14.43
N SER A 211 3.36 3.61 -14.57
CA SER A 211 2.38 4.00 -15.58
C SER A 211 2.93 3.85 -17.00
N ILE A 212 4.19 4.23 -17.22
CA ILE A 212 4.87 4.01 -18.50
C ILE A 212 5.07 2.51 -18.77
N LEU A 213 5.46 1.74 -17.76
CA LEU A 213 5.60 0.28 -17.86
C LEU A 213 4.26 -0.39 -18.21
N ALA A 214 3.17 0.03 -17.59
CA ALA A 214 1.83 -0.46 -17.90
C ALA A 214 1.44 -0.11 -19.36
N GLY A 215 1.77 1.09 -19.81
CA GLY A 215 1.62 1.48 -21.21
C GLY A 215 2.41 0.62 -22.18
N CYS A 216 3.66 0.35 -21.86
CA CYS A 216 4.53 -0.53 -22.62
C CYS A 216 3.97 -1.97 -22.70
N ILE A 217 3.51 -2.52 -21.60
CA ILE A 217 2.85 -3.84 -21.54
C ILE A 217 1.59 -3.84 -22.43
N ARG A 218 0.76 -2.81 -22.33
CA ARG A 218 -0.45 -2.70 -23.15
C ARG A 218 -0.15 -2.64 -24.64
N TYR A 219 0.94 -2.00 -25.03
CA TYR A 219 1.33 -1.84 -26.40
C TYR A 219 1.92 -3.10 -27.02
N TYR A 220 2.82 -3.77 -26.30
CA TYR A 220 3.59 -4.89 -26.84
C TYR A 220 3.10 -6.28 -26.45
N ALA A 221 2.25 -6.43 -25.42
CA ALA A 221 1.87 -7.75 -24.93
C ALA A 221 0.82 -8.40 -25.85
N PRO A 222 1.17 -9.43 -26.61
CA PRO A 222 0.27 -10.15 -27.51
C PRO A 222 -0.59 -11.18 -26.75
N PHE A 223 -0.92 -10.91 -25.50
CA PHE A 223 -1.67 -11.83 -24.66
C PHE A 223 -3.17 -11.72 -24.90
N PRO A 224 -3.93 -12.82 -24.73
CA PRO A 224 -5.37 -12.75 -24.61
C PRO A 224 -5.80 -11.71 -23.56
N LEU A 225 -6.90 -11.01 -23.81
CA LEU A 225 -7.38 -9.87 -23.02
C LEU A 225 -7.37 -10.13 -21.50
N LEU A 226 -7.79 -11.31 -21.06
CA LEU A 226 -7.80 -11.65 -19.63
C LEU A 226 -6.39 -11.60 -19.00
N TYR A 227 -5.40 -12.19 -19.65
CA TYR A 227 -4.02 -12.19 -19.13
C TYR A 227 -3.43 -10.77 -19.17
N GLN A 228 -3.78 -9.97 -20.17
CA GLN A 228 -3.37 -8.57 -20.25
C GLN A 228 -3.94 -7.75 -19.07
N TYR A 229 -5.23 -7.94 -18.74
CA TYR A 229 -5.85 -7.28 -17.59
C TYR A 229 -5.25 -7.71 -16.25
N LEU A 230 -4.96 -8.99 -16.09
CA LEU A 230 -4.26 -9.51 -14.91
C LEU A 230 -2.87 -8.89 -14.77
N LEU A 231 -2.10 -8.88 -15.85
CA LEU A 231 -0.73 -8.35 -15.84
C LEU A 231 -0.70 -6.84 -15.54
N LEU A 232 -1.60 -6.08 -16.15
CA LEU A 232 -1.72 -4.64 -15.91
C LEU A 232 -2.20 -4.33 -14.50
N GLY A 233 -3.23 -5.03 -14.01
CA GLY A 233 -3.71 -4.88 -12.63
C GLY A 233 -2.66 -5.24 -11.59
N PHE A 234 -1.80 -6.21 -11.90
CA PHE A 234 -0.67 -6.57 -11.05
C PHE A 234 0.51 -5.60 -11.16
N THR A 235 0.71 -4.96 -12.31
CA THR A 235 1.82 -4.00 -12.53
C THR A 235 1.51 -2.66 -11.89
N GLU A 236 0.39 -2.05 -12.24
CA GLU A 236 -0.04 -0.74 -11.75
C GLU A 236 -1.58 -0.75 -11.57
N ILE A 237 -2.00 -0.66 -10.33
CA ILE A 237 -3.37 -0.89 -9.90
C ILE A 237 -4.37 0.07 -10.56
N THR A 238 -4.07 1.36 -10.69
CA THR A 238 -5.03 2.36 -11.16
C THR A 238 -5.30 2.20 -12.66
N SER A 239 -4.26 2.01 -13.46
CA SER A 239 -4.36 1.71 -14.89
C SER A 239 -5.05 0.37 -15.12
N GLY A 240 -4.70 -0.65 -14.32
CA GLY A 240 -5.32 -1.96 -14.38
C GLY A 240 -6.82 -1.92 -14.09
N LEU A 241 -7.22 -1.27 -12.99
CA LEU A 241 -8.63 -1.11 -12.62
C LEU A 241 -9.42 -0.34 -13.67
N SER A 242 -8.85 0.73 -14.21
CA SER A 242 -9.48 1.51 -15.29
C SER A 242 -9.76 0.64 -16.52
N LEU A 243 -8.82 -0.20 -16.93
CA LEU A 243 -8.99 -1.11 -18.07
C LEU A 243 -9.96 -2.26 -17.79
N ILE A 244 -9.90 -2.86 -16.61
CA ILE A 244 -10.84 -3.91 -16.19
C ILE A 244 -12.27 -3.35 -16.16
N SER A 245 -12.46 -2.11 -15.74
CA SER A 245 -13.78 -1.47 -15.63
C SER A 245 -14.53 -1.35 -16.96
N VAL A 246 -13.80 -1.11 -18.06
CA VAL A 246 -14.37 -0.98 -19.43
C VAL A 246 -14.26 -2.28 -20.24
N SER A 247 -13.78 -3.36 -19.63
CA SER A 247 -13.60 -4.64 -20.31
C SER A 247 -14.93 -5.34 -20.59
N GLY A 248 -14.96 -6.17 -21.63
CA GLY A 248 -16.08 -7.08 -21.94
C GLY A 248 -16.11 -8.35 -21.07
N LEU A 249 -15.37 -8.39 -19.94
CA LEU A 249 -15.38 -9.54 -19.03
C LEU A 249 -16.76 -9.74 -18.36
N PRO A 250 -17.13 -11.00 -18.04
CA PRO A 250 -18.33 -11.28 -17.26
C PRO A 250 -18.35 -10.48 -15.97
N TYR A 251 -19.53 -10.03 -15.57
CA TYR A 251 -19.74 -9.16 -14.41
C TYR A 251 -19.01 -9.65 -13.15
N MET A 252 -19.19 -10.91 -12.77
CA MET A 252 -18.56 -11.51 -11.60
C MET A 252 -17.02 -11.46 -11.71
N THR A 253 -16.46 -11.84 -12.85
CA THR A 253 -15.02 -11.85 -13.10
C THR A 253 -14.43 -10.44 -12.95
N ARG A 254 -15.10 -9.43 -13.50
CA ARG A 254 -14.67 -8.03 -13.43
C ARG A 254 -14.61 -7.52 -11.99
N ILE A 255 -15.63 -7.83 -11.17
CA ILE A 255 -15.67 -7.43 -9.76
C ILE A 255 -14.57 -8.13 -8.95
N LEU A 256 -14.48 -9.46 -9.07
CA LEU A 256 -13.50 -10.24 -8.32
C LEU A 256 -12.08 -9.84 -8.68
N LEU A 257 -11.80 -9.65 -9.98
CA LEU A 257 -10.50 -9.25 -10.45
C LEU A 257 -10.11 -7.85 -9.96
N SER A 258 -11.06 -6.91 -9.97
CA SER A 258 -10.83 -5.56 -9.48
C SER A 258 -10.59 -5.52 -7.97
N ALA A 259 -11.35 -6.27 -7.18
CA ALA A 259 -11.16 -6.36 -5.73
C ALA A 259 -9.83 -7.05 -5.38
N ALA A 260 -9.49 -8.14 -6.08
CA ALA A 260 -8.22 -8.86 -5.92
C ALA A 260 -7.01 -7.99 -6.27
N ALA A 261 -7.06 -7.27 -7.40
CA ALA A 261 -6.03 -6.32 -7.80
C ALA A 261 -5.85 -5.21 -6.74
N THR A 262 -6.96 -4.69 -6.21
CA THR A 262 -6.94 -3.70 -5.13
C THR A 262 -6.32 -4.26 -3.85
N ALA A 263 -6.66 -5.46 -3.43
CA ALA A 263 -6.08 -6.08 -2.23
C ALA A 263 -4.57 -6.35 -2.39
N SER A 264 -4.12 -6.71 -3.60
CA SER A 264 -2.69 -6.95 -3.89
C SER A 264 -1.85 -5.67 -3.85
N GLY A 265 -2.40 -4.57 -4.33
CA GLY A 265 -1.70 -3.30 -4.55
C GLY A 265 -0.77 -3.30 -5.78
N GLY A 266 -0.42 -4.45 -6.33
CA GLY A 266 0.45 -4.59 -7.48
C GLY A 266 1.93 -4.28 -7.25
N LEU A 267 2.73 -4.40 -8.30
CA LEU A 267 4.18 -4.18 -8.25
C LEU A 267 4.54 -2.72 -7.94
N CYS A 268 3.75 -1.77 -8.41
CA CYS A 268 3.98 -0.35 -8.14
C CYS A 268 3.93 -0.08 -6.62
N ILE A 269 2.90 -0.56 -5.91
CA ILE A 269 2.79 -0.39 -4.46
C ILE A 269 3.84 -1.21 -3.71
N LEU A 270 4.21 -2.39 -4.22
CA LEU A 270 5.30 -3.16 -3.65
C LEU A 270 6.64 -2.38 -3.71
N ALA A 271 6.93 -1.76 -4.85
CA ALA A 271 8.12 -0.93 -5.03
C ALA A 271 8.07 0.33 -4.15
N GLN A 272 6.94 1.02 -4.09
CA GLN A 272 6.72 2.16 -3.19
C GLN A 272 6.93 1.75 -1.72
N THR A 273 6.34 0.63 -1.30
CA THR A 273 6.50 0.09 0.06
C THR A 273 7.97 -0.19 0.36
N LYS A 274 8.69 -0.85 -0.57
CA LYS A 274 10.14 -1.08 -0.41
C LYS A 274 10.92 0.23 -0.31
N GLY A 275 10.53 1.25 -1.07
CA GLY A 275 11.18 2.58 -1.08
C GLY A 275 11.04 3.36 0.23
N VAL A 276 10.00 3.09 1.04
CA VAL A 276 9.77 3.74 2.35
C VAL A 276 10.22 2.89 3.53
N LEU A 277 10.54 1.61 3.32
CA LEU A 277 11.02 0.72 4.38
C LEU A 277 12.48 1.03 4.74
N HIS A 278 12.75 0.99 6.04
CA HIS A 278 14.12 1.01 6.58
C HIS A 278 14.94 -0.14 5.96
N HIS A 279 16.24 0.10 5.72
CA HIS A 279 17.12 -0.87 5.03
C HIS A 279 17.18 -2.24 5.69
N ASP A 280 17.01 -2.31 7.02
CA ASP A 280 17.00 -3.57 7.78
C ASP A 280 15.68 -4.35 7.69
N LEU A 281 14.62 -3.73 7.18
CA LEU A 281 13.32 -4.37 7.10
C LEU A 281 13.13 -5.07 5.75
N SER A 282 12.82 -6.38 5.83
CA SER A 282 12.51 -7.17 4.62
C SER A 282 11.13 -6.85 4.09
N ILE A 283 11.01 -6.76 2.76
CA ILE A 283 9.72 -6.62 2.06
C ILE A 283 8.95 -7.95 1.99
N LEU A 284 9.61 -9.07 2.24
CA LEU A 284 9.06 -10.42 2.02
C LEU A 284 7.79 -10.72 2.84
N PRO A 285 7.70 -10.40 4.15
CA PRO A 285 6.48 -10.63 4.91
C PRO A 285 5.28 -9.86 4.34
N TYR A 286 5.48 -8.62 3.91
CA TYR A 286 4.47 -7.83 3.22
C TYR A 286 4.00 -8.50 1.93
N PHE A 287 4.94 -8.91 1.07
CA PHE A 287 4.61 -9.57 -0.19
C PHE A 287 3.80 -10.85 0.01
N ILE A 288 4.23 -11.73 0.93
CA ILE A 288 3.50 -12.97 1.25
C ILE A 288 2.09 -12.65 1.75
N SER A 289 1.95 -11.69 2.66
CA SER A 289 0.64 -11.27 3.16
C SER A 289 -0.26 -10.77 2.03
N LYS A 290 0.26 -9.98 1.09
CA LYS A 290 -0.54 -9.47 -0.04
C LYS A 290 -0.98 -10.58 -1.00
N CYS A 291 -0.14 -11.58 -1.23
CA CYS A 291 -0.55 -12.76 -2.00
C CYS A 291 -1.74 -13.48 -1.31
N ILE A 292 -1.65 -13.72 -0.01
CA ILE A 292 -2.73 -14.36 0.76
C ILE A 292 -3.99 -13.49 0.75
N CYS A 293 -3.88 -12.19 1.03
CA CYS A 293 -5.00 -11.25 1.02
C CYS A 293 -5.72 -11.21 -0.33
N THR A 294 -4.98 -11.29 -1.44
CA THR A 294 -5.55 -11.28 -2.80
C THR A 294 -6.53 -12.43 -3.00
N PHE A 295 -6.10 -13.65 -2.69
CA PHE A 295 -6.95 -14.85 -2.83
C PHE A 295 -8.12 -14.85 -1.83
N LEU A 296 -7.87 -14.48 -0.57
CA LEU A 296 -8.91 -14.40 0.45
C LEU A 296 -9.97 -13.36 0.07
N THR A 297 -9.57 -12.19 -0.42
CA THR A 297 -10.50 -11.14 -0.84
C THR A 297 -11.41 -11.63 -1.97
N ALA A 298 -10.84 -12.28 -2.99
CA ALA A 298 -11.63 -12.83 -4.08
C ALA A 298 -12.61 -13.91 -3.60
N GLY A 299 -12.16 -14.83 -2.74
CA GLY A 299 -13.01 -15.89 -2.17
C GLY A 299 -14.13 -15.34 -1.29
N ILE A 300 -13.83 -14.44 -0.36
CA ILE A 300 -14.84 -13.84 0.52
C ILE A 300 -15.85 -13.04 -0.29
N LEU A 301 -15.39 -12.24 -1.25
CA LEU A 301 -16.29 -11.43 -2.08
C LEU A 301 -17.18 -12.32 -2.97
N TYR A 302 -16.62 -13.39 -3.54
CA TYR A 302 -17.40 -14.38 -4.30
C TYR A 302 -18.53 -14.98 -3.43
N CYS A 303 -18.21 -15.41 -2.22
CA CYS A 303 -19.21 -15.92 -1.29
C CYS A 303 -20.28 -14.87 -0.97
N LEU A 304 -19.88 -13.64 -0.63
CA LEU A 304 -20.82 -12.56 -0.30
C LEU A 304 -21.78 -12.21 -1.44
N ILE A 305 -21.31 -12.25 -2.69
CA ILE A 305 -22.17 -11.95 -3.86
C ILE A 305 -23.06 -13.16 -4.20
N SER A 306 -22.58 -14.41 -3.99
CA SER A 306 -23.36 -15.61 -4.30
C SER A 306 -24.51 -15.87 -3.34
N TYR A 307 -24.51 -15.24 -2.16
CA TYR A 307 -25.58 -15.32 -1.16
C TYR A 307 -26.63 -14.20 -1.29
N LEU A 308 -26.44 -13.27 -2.21
CA LEU A 308 -27.40 -12.22 -2.60
C LEU A 308 -28.25 -12.65 -3.81
#